data_e6d17eae3be5167b468f162f5a6622e1
#
_entry.id   e6d17eae3be5167b468f162f5a6622e1
#
_cell.length_a   1.000
_cell.length_b   1.000
_cell.length_c   1.000
_cell.angle_alpha   90.00
_cell.angle_beta   90.00
_cell.angle_gamma   90.00
#
_symmetry.space_group_name_H-M   'P 1'
#
loop_
_entity.id
_entity.type
_entity.pdbx_description
1 polymer ?
#
loop_
_entity_poly.entity_id
_entity_poly.type
_entity_poly.pdbx_seq_one_letter_code
_entity_poly.pdbx_strand_id
1 'polypeptide(L)'
;MHRIDLTPLMTIDLILIGFGHVGQRFVELLCSEQQKLQETHSITWRVVGIATRHHGLAADINGLDVKQALVNARNNDSLDTLHDASTGTHPKNPEGLIKYLASQKRQSTRPHRPLVVVETTTLDIQHGEPATEYVRTAISAGA
;
A
#
# COMPACT_ATOMS: atom_id res chain seq x y z
N MET A 1 -2.41 31.83 22.92
CA MET A 1 -3.43 31.64 21.88
C MET A 1 -2.91 30.59 20.89
N HIS A 2 -3.50 29.42 20.90
CA HIS A 2 -3.09 28.39 19.96
C HIS A 2 -3.70 28.69 18.59
N ARG A 3 -2.85 28.82 17.57
CA ARG A 3 -3.30 28.85 16.19
C ARG A 3 -3.83 27.45 15.86
N ILE A 4 -5.12 27.35 15.57
CA ILE A 4 -5.67 26.15 14.97
C ILE A 4 -5.11 26.13 13.54
N ASP A 5 -4.20 25.23 13.27
CA ASP A 5 -3.76 24.98 11.91
C ASP A 5 -4.89 24.28 11.17
N LEU A 6 -5.56 24.99 10.27
CA LEU A 6 -6.67 24.50 9.46
C LEU A 6 -6.17 23.81 8.20
N THR A 7 -4.87 23.48 8.11
CA THR A 7 -4.34 22.74 6.96
C THR A 7 -5.03 21.38 6.89
N PRO A 8 -5.75 21.08 5.81
CA PRO A 8 -6.44 19.80 5.69
C PRO A 8 -5.44 18.66 5.65
N LEU A 9 -5.74 17.56 6.34
CA LEU A 9 -4.94 16.35 6.29
C LEU A 9 -4.98 15.75 4.89
N MET A 10 -3.81 15.49 4.33
CA MET A 10 -3.67 14.73 3.10
C MET A 10 -3.53 13.24 3.43
N THR A 11 -4.44 12.42 2.93
CA THR A 11 -4.33 10.96 3.05
C THR A 11 -3.64 10.40 1.82
N ILE A 12 -2.54 9.65 2.04
CA ILE A 12 -1.82 8.94 0.99
C ILE A 12 -2.23 7.47 1.04
N ASP A 13 -2.64 6.94 -0.10
CA ASP A 13 -2.91 5.50 -0.24
C ASP A 13 -1.64 4.80 -0.75
N LEU A 14 -1.23 3.76 -0.04
CA LEU A 14 -0.01 3.01 -0.29
C LEU A 14 -0.32 1.61 -0.82
N ILE A 15 0.39 1.21 -1.86
CA ILE A 15 0.49 -0.18 -2.31
C ILE A 15 1.91 -0.66 -2.03
N LEU A 16 2.05 -1.73 -1.28
CA LEU A 16 3.35 -2.34 -0.96
C LEU A 16 3.57 -3.55 -1.86
N ILE A 17 4.55 -3.48 -2.72
CA ILE A 17 4.99 -4.59 -3.54
C ILE A 17 6.24 -5.18 -2.90
N GLY A 18 6.07 -6.35 -2.30
CA GLY A 18 7.01 -6.95 -1.36
C GLY A 18 6.64 -6.65 0.09
N PHE A 19 6.66 -7.67 0.92
CA PHE A 19 6.36 -7.55 2.35
C PHE A 19 7.28 -8.43 3.19
N GLY A 20 8.56 -8.44 2.80
CA GLY A 20 9.65 -9.04 3.57
C GLY A 20 10.15 -8.12 4.66
N HIS A 21 11.41 -8.29 5.07
CA HIS A 21 11.99 -7.50 6.16
C HIS A 21 11.91 -5.99 5.92
N VAL A 22 12.20 -5.53 4.71
CA VAL A 22 12.18 -4.09 4.37
C VAL A 22 10.76 -3.55 4.39
N GLY A 23 9.82 -4.23 3.74
CA GLY A 23 8.41 -3.80 3.69
C GLY A 23 7.76 -3.79 5.07
N GLN A 24 7.99 -4.82 5.88
CA GLN A 24 7.49 -4.88 7.25
C GLN A 24 8.07 -3.76 8.11
N ARG A 25 9.38 -3.52 8.03
CA ARG A 25 10.02 -2.46 8.78
C ARG A 25 9.54 -1.07 8.37
N PHE A 26 9.28 -0.87 7.09
CA PHE A 26 8.70 0.36 6.58
C PHE A 26 7.32 0.64 7.21
N VAL A 27 6.45 -0.36 7.27
CA VAL A 27 5.13 -0.23 7.92
C VAL A 27 5.26 0.02 9.43
N GLU A 28 6.15 -0.67 10.12
CA GLU A 28 6.42 -0.41 11.54
C GLU A 28 6.85 1.03 11.77
N LEU A 29 7.72 1.55 10.90
CA LEU A 29 8.17 2.95 10.98
C LEU A 29 7.02 3.93 10.74
N LEU A 30 6.19 3.69 9.74
CA LEU A 30 4.99 4.50 9.49
C LEU A 30 4.07 4.53 10.71
N CYS A 31 3.84 3.40 11.35
CA CYS A 31 3.02 3.31 12.56
C CYS A 31 3.64 4.11 13.72
N SER A 32 4.95 4.00 13.92
CA SER A 32 5.64 4.71 15.02
C SER A 32 5.73 6.21 14.81
N GLU A 33 5.80 6.67 13.57
CA GLU A 33 5.92 8.08 13.18
C GLU A 33 4.58 8.73 12.81
N GLN A 34 3.48 8.02 12.95
CA GLN A 34 2.15 8.46 12.50
C GLN A 34 1.77 9.82 13.08
N GLN A 35 1.95 10.01 14.38
CA GLN A 35 1.62 11.26 15.05
C GLN A 35 2.46 12.42 14.50
N LYS A 36 3.76 12.23 14.33
CA LYS A 36 4.67 13.22 13.79
C LYS A 36 4.32 13.61 12.35
N LEU A 37 4.01 12.63 11.51
CA LEU A 37 3.57 12.88 10.14
C LEU A 37 2.30 13.74 10.11
N GLN A 38 1.36 13.45 10.99
CA GLN A 38 0.10 14.18 11.08
C GLN A 38 0.30 15.59 11.62
N GLU A 39 1.05 15.76 12.72
CA GLU A 39 1.22 17.05 13.39
C GLU A 39 2.19 17.96 12.64
N THR A 40 3.26 17.43 12.06
CA THR A 40 4.32 18.22 11.42
C THR A 40 4.05 18.46 9.94
N HIS A 41 3.48 17.46 9.25
CA HIS A 41 3.35 17.49 7.79
C HIS A 41 1.91 17.47 7.30
N SER A 42 0.93 17.36 8.19
CA SER A 42 -0.50 17.21 7.85
C SER A 42 -0.76 16.04 6.92
N ILE A 43 -0.02 14.94 7.09
CA ILE A 43 -0.10 13.73 6.28
C ILE A 43 -0.60 12.58 7.15
N THR A 44 -1.57 11.85 6.65
CA THR A 44 -1.94 10.52 7.11
C THR A 44 -1.82 9.53 5.96
N TRP A 45 -1.89 8.23 6.26
CA TRP A 45 -1.69 7.19 5.26
C TRP A 45 -2.59 5.99 5.51
N ARG A 46 -2.81 5.23 4.45
CA ARG A 46 -3.46 3.92 4.49
C ARG A 46 -2.73 2.98 3.55
N VAL A 47 -2.55 1.75 3.97
CA VAL A 47 -2.10 0.69 3.06
C VAL A 47 -3.35 0.07 2.45
N VAL A 48 -3.54 0.25 1.16
CA VAL A 48 -4.70 -0.26 0.42
C VAL A 48 -4.41 -1.56 -0.33
N GLY A 49 -3.14 -1.89 -0.51
CA GLY A 49 -2.73 -3.14 -1.15
C GLY A 49 -1.37 -3.63 -0.67
N ILE A 50 -1.23 -4.94 -0.57
CA ILE A 50 0.03 -5.62 -0.30
C ILE A 50 0.12 -6.82 -1.23
N ALA A 51 1.23 -6.96 -1.95
CA ALA A 51 1.54 -8.15 -2.74
C ALA A 51 2.84 -8.78 -2.27
N THR A 52 2.83 -10.09 -2.11
CA THR A 52 4.01 -10.89 -1.77
C THR A 52 4.28 -11.91 -2.85
N ARG A 53 5.49 -12.46 -2.84
CA ARG A 53 5.84 -13.52 -3.78
C ARG A 53 5.20 -14.87 -3.45
N HIS A 54 5.13 -15.22 -2.14
CA HIS A 54 4.76 -16.56 -1.70
C HIS A 54 3.63 -16.59 -0.65
N HIS A 55 3.23 -15.44 -0.11
CA HIS A 55 2.27 -15.37 1.00
C HIS A 55 0.96 -14.68 0.60
N GLY A 56 0.65 -14.66 -0.69
CA GLY A 56 -0.59 -14.09 -1.18
C GLY A 56 -0.55 -12.59 -1.34
N LEU A 57 -1.69 -12.02 -1.64
CA LEU A 57 -1.89 -10.59 -1.78
C LEU A 57 -3.29 -10.18 -1.31
N ALA A 58 -3.41 -8.93 -0.90
CA ALA A 58 -4.66 -8.39 -0.40
C ALA A 58 -4.86 -6.95 -0.88
N ALA A 59 -6.10 -6.58 -1.11
CA ALA A 59 -6.51 -5.23 -1.43
C ALA A 59 -7.76 -4.85 -0.65
N ASP A 60 -7.78 -3.63 -0.13
CA ASP A 60 -8.96 -2.98 0.43
C ASP A 60 -8.82 -1.47 0.23
N ILE A 61 -9.66 -0.90 -0.61
CA ILE A 61 -9.63 0.54 -0.92
C ILE A 61 -9.89 1.41 0.33
N ASN A 62 -10.47 0.86 1.37
CA ASN A 62 -10.71 1.53 2.64
C ASN A 62 -9.54 1.41 3.61
N GLY A 63 -8.54 0.62 3.28
CA GLY A 63 -7.34 0.38 4.08
C GLY A 63 -7.31 -1.00 4.72
N LEU A 64 -6.19 -1.69 4.55
CA LEU A 64 -5.90 -2.98 5.17
C LEU A 64 -5.54 -2.80 6.64
N ASP A 65 -5.82 -3.82 7.46
CA ASP A 65 -5.32 -3.91 8.83
C ASP A 65 -3.83 -4.26 8.80
N VAL A 66 -2.98 -3.24 8.88
CA VAL A 66 -1.52 -3.41 8.79
C VAL A 66 -0.93 -4.15 9.98
N LYS A 67 -1.55 -4.06 11.15
CA LYS A 67 -1.10 -4.80 12.34
C LYS A 67 -1.31 -6.30 12.14
N GLN A 68 -2.48 -6.67 11.61
CA GLN A 68 -2.76 -8.06 11.27
C GLN A 68 -1.85 -8.54 10.12
N ALA A 69 -1.58 -7.69 9.13
CA ALA A 69 -0.64 -8.02 8.06
C ALA A 69 0.76 -8.34 8.59
N LEU A 70 1.25 -7.56 9.56
CA LEU A 70 2.54 -7.83 10.22
C LEU A 70 2.52 -9.17 10.99
N VAL A 71 1.44 -9.46 11.70
CA VAL A 71 1.28 -10.74 12.41
C VAL A 71 1.31 -11.92 11.43
N ASN A 72 0.51 -11.83 10.35
CA ASN A 72 0.45 -12.88 9.33
C ASN A 72 1.84 -13.10 8.70
N ALA A 73 2.53 -12.02 8.34
CA ALA A 73 3.86 -12.12 7.74
C ALA A 73 4.88 -12.79 8.67
N ARG A 74 4.87 -12.47 9.95
CA ARG A 74 5.76 -13.07 10.95
C ARG A 74 5.47 -14.55 11.19
N ASN A 75 4.21 -14.95 11.07
CA ASN A 75 3.77 -16.34 11.24
C ASN A 75 3.81 -17.15 9.95
N ASN A 76 4.25 -16.58 8.84
CA ASN A 76 4.17 -17.15 7.49
C ASN A 76 2.74 -17.53 7.07
N ASP A 77 1.75 -16.81 7.59
CA ASP A 77 0.35 -16.96 7.19
C ASP A 77 0.06 -16.16 5.92
N SER A 78 -0.98 -16.58 5.19
CA SER A 78 -1.39 -15.89 3.97
C SER A 78 -1.96 -14.51 4.27
N LEU A 79 -1.63 -13.54 3.41
CA LEU A 79 -2.26 -12.22 3.41
C LEU A 79 -3.62 -12.20 2.70
N ASP A 80 -3.96 -13.23 1.94
CA ASP A 80 -5.23 -13.32 1.22
C ASP A 80 -6.46 -13.16 2.14
N THR A 81 -6.33 -13.54 3.41
CA THR A 81 -7.41 -13.39 4.41
C THR A 81 -7.77 -11.94 4.72
N LEU A 82 -6.89 -11.01 4.41
CA LEU A 82 -7.12 -9.57 4.62
C LEU A 82 -7.79 -8.89 3.43
N HIS A 83 -7.92 -9.61 2.30
CA HIS A 83 -8.52 -9.06 1.09
C HIS A 83 -10.01 -8.75 1.28
N ASP A 84 -10.43 -7.58 0.79
CA ASP A 84 -11.85 -7.23 0.74
C ASP A 84 -12.55 -8.06 -0.35
N ALA A 85 -13.24 -9.09 0.08
CA ALA A 85 -13.98 -9.99 -0.81
C ALA A 85 -15.31 -9.43 -1.31
N SER A 86 -15.75 -8.26 -0.83
CA SER A 86 -17.05 -7.69 -1.18
C SER A 86 -17.16 -7.30 -2.66
N THR A 87 -16.03 -7.02 -3.30
CA THR A 87 -15.99 -6.66 -4.73
C THR A 87 -16.08 -7.85 -5.67
N GLY A 88 -15.93 -9.07 -5.17
CA GLY A 88 -15.87 -10.29 -5.97
C GLY A 88 -14.61 -10.43 -6.83
N THR A 89 -13.67 -9.52 -6.71
CA THR A 89 -12.41 -9.51 -7.48
C THR A 89 -11.22 -9.73 -6.56
N HIS A 90 -10.38 -10.71 -6.90
CA HIS A 90 -9.10 -10.94 -6.21
C HIS A 90 -7.97 -10.89 -7.24
N PRO A 91 -7.17 -9.82 -7.27
CA PRO A 91 -6.00 -9.75 -8.15
C PRO A 91 -5.05 -10.92 -7.90
N LYS A 92 -4.37 -11.39 -8.95
CA LYS A 92 -3.55 -12.60 -8.86
C LYS A 92 -2.05 -12.34 -8.85
N ASN A 93 -1.64 -11.11 -9.17
CA ASN A 93 -0.24 -10.72 -9.25
C ASN A 93 -0.08 -9.22 -8.90
N PRO A 94 1.14 -8.75 -8.67
CA PRO A 94 1.38 -7.37 -8.30
C PRO A 94 0.86 -6.35 -9.32
N GLU A 95 1.05 -6.60 -10.61
CA GLU A 95 0.58 -5.71 -11.68
C GLU A 95 -0.95 -5.62 -11.68
N GLY A 96 -1.61 -6.75 -11.51
CA GLY A 96 -3.07 -6.81 -11.37
C GLY A 96 -3.57 -6.06 -10.15
N LEU A 97 -2.86 -6.14 -9.03
CA LEU A 97 -3.18 -5.41 -7.80
C LEU A 97 -3.11 -3.89 -8.02
N ILE A 98 -2.04 -3.41 -8.63
CA ILE A 98 -1.84 -1.99 -8.93
C ILE A 98 -2.98 -1.47 -9.84
N LYS A 99 -3.25 -2.18 -10.93
CA LYS A 99 -4.31 -1.82 -11.89
C LYS A 99 -5.69 -1.83 -11.25
N TYR A 100 -5.97 -2.83 -10.44
CA TYR A 100 -7.24 -2.96 -9.71
C TYR A 100 -7.47 -1.77 -8.78
N LEU A 101 -6.51 -1.46 -7.92
CA LEU A 101 -6.63 -0.36 -6.96
C LEU A 101 -6.68 1.01 -7.65
N ALA A 102 -5.90 1.23 -8.70
CA ALA A 102 -5.94 2.45 -9.49
C ALA A 102 -7.32 2.63 -10.16
N SER A 103 -7.91 1.54 -10.68
CA SER A 103 -9.25 1.55 -11.24
C SER A 103 -10.33 1.87 -10.20
N GLN A 104 -10.24 1.27 -9.02
CA GLN A 104 -11.15 1.55 -7.90
C GLN A 104 -11.10 3.02 -7.48
N LYS A 105 -9.93 3.61 -7.46
CA LYS A 105 -9.77 5.04 -7.17
C LYS A 105 -10.42 5.94 -8.21
N ARG A 106 -10.25 5.64 -9.49
CA ARG A 106 -10.86 6.41 -10.58
C ARG A 106 -12.39 6.38 -10.54
N GLN A 107 -12.97 5.29 -10.07
CA GLN A 107 -14.43 5.12 -9.96
C GLN A 107 -15.00 5.70 -8.66
N SER A 108 -14.13 6.07 -7.71
CA SER A 108 -14.56 6.60 -6.41
C SER A 108 -15.00 8.06 -6.54
N THR A 109 -16.11 8.40 -5.87
CA THR A 109 -16.57 9.77 -5.69
C THR A 109 -15.89 10.48 -4.51
N ARG A 110 -15.00 9.77 -3.80
CA ARG A 110 -14.27 10.31 -2.65
C ARG A 110 -13.23 11.35 -3.09
N PRO A 111 -12.81 12.27 -2.18
CA PRO A 111 -11.73 13.21 -2.48
C PRO A 111 -10.50 12.51 -3.02
N HIS A 112 -9.81 13.17 -3.95
CA HIS A 112 -8.58 12.64 -4.52
C HIS A 112 -7.53 12.38 -3.43
N ARG A 113 -6.98 11.17 -3.43
CA ARG A 113 -5.89 10.76 -2.57
C ARG A 113 -4.75 10.27 -3.44
N PRO A 114 -3.53 10.77 -3.24
CA PRO A 114 -2.38 10.24 -3.97
C PRO A 114 -2.25 8.73 -3.76
N LEU A 115 -1.96 8.01 -4.83
CA LEU A 115 -1.63 6.60 -4.80
C LEU A 115 -0.13 6.46 -4.98
N VAL A 116 0.53 5.85 -4.01
CA VAL A 116 1.98 5.65 -4.01
C VAL A 116 2.28 4.15 -3.96
N VAL A 117 3.06 3.68 -4.91
CA VAL A 117 3.55 2.29 -4.94
C VAL A 117 4.96 2.26 -4.36
N VAL A 118 5.13 1.45 -3.33
CA VAL A 118 6.44 1.21 -2.69
C VAL A 118 6.91 -0.19 -3.05
N GLU A 119 7.98 -0.26 -3.81
CA GLU A 119 8.54 -1.50 -4.33
C GLU A 119 9.75 -1.92 -3.49
N THR A 120 9.68 -3.08 -2.85
CA THR A 120 10.74 -3.63 -1.99
C THR A 120 11.03 -5.10 -2.26
N THR A 121 10.74 -5.57 -3.48
CA THR A 121 11.02 -6.96 -3.85
C THR A 121 12.52 -7.22 -4.01
N THR A 122 12.89 -8.49 -4.06
CA THR A 122 14.27 -8.87 -4.35
C THR A 122 14.68 -8.40 -5.74
N LEU A 123 15.75 -7.64 -5.81
CA LEU A 123 16.26 -7.05 -7.04
C LEU A 123 17.10 -8.06 -7.83
N ASP A 124 16.77 -8.23 -9.12
CA ASP A 124 17.71 -8.75 -10.11
C ASP A 124 18.62 -7.60 -10.56
N ILE A 125 19.86 -7.62 -10.09
CA ILE A 125 20.83 -6.55 -10.34
C ILE A 125 21.17 -6.41 -11.84
N GLN A 126 21.11 -7.50 -12.61
CA GLN A 126 21.48 -7.48 -14.03
C GLN A 126 20.38 -6.89 -14.92
N HIS A 127 19.11 -7.19 -14.63
CA HIS A 127 17.98 -6.84 -15.49
C HIS A 127 17.01 -5.87 -14.84
N GLY A 128 17.11 -5.65 -13.53
CA GLY A 128 16.20 -4.79 -12.78
C GLY A 128 14.77 -5.36 -12.61
N GLU A 129 14.57 -6.63 -12.96
CA GLU A 129 13.25 -7.27 -12.89
C GLU A 129 13.07 -8.08 -11.58
N PRO A 130 11.83 -8.22 -11.11
CA PRO A 130 10.56 -7.70 -11.66
C PRO A 130 10.26 -6.23 -11.30
N ALA A 131 11.11 -5.57 -10.53
CA ALA A 131 10.87 -4.22 -10.02
C ALA A 131 10.59 -3.18 -11.12
N THR A 132 11.33 -3.24 -12.23
CA THR A 132 11.14 -2.31 -13.36
C THR A 132 9.72 -2.40 -13.93
N GLU A 133 9.18 -3.60 -14.09
CA GLU A 133 7.82 -3.78 -14.59
C GLU A 133 6.76 -3.29 -13.62
N TYR A 134 6.97 -3.49 -12.32
CA TYR A 134 6.06 -2.96 -11.30
C TYR A 134 6.02 -1.44 -11.29
N VAL A 135 7.17 -0.79 -11.39
CA VAL A 135 7.28 0.68 -11.47
C VAL A 135 6.61 1.19 -12.75
N ARG A 136 6.87 0.54 -13.89
CA ARG A 136 6.23 0.91 -15.17
C ARG A 136 4.70 0.80 -15.09
N THR A 137 4.20 -0.28 -14.52
CA THR A 137 2.76 -0.49 -14.32
C THR A 137 2.17 0.59 -13.41
N ALA A 138 2.85 0.93 -12.31
CA ALA A 138 2.41 1.97 -11.40
C ALA A 138 2.28 3.34 -12.09
N ILE A 139 3.31 3.76 -12.79
CA ILE A 139 3.31 5.03 -13.54
C ILE A 139 2.20 5.05 -14.59
N SER A 140 2.05 3.98 -15.35
CA SER A 140 1.01 3.87 -16.37
C SER A 140 -0.41 3.87 -15.79
N ALA A 141 -0.58 3.42 -14.55
CA ALA A 141 -1.86 3.42 -13.84
C ALA A 141 -2.16 4.76 -13.14
N GLY A 142 -1.21 5.68 -13.09
CA GLY A 142 -1.38 7.01 -12.51
C GLY A 142 -0.96 7.13 -11.04
N ALA A 143 -0.14 6.20 -10.58
CA ALA A 143 0.43 6.28 -9.24
C ALA A 143 1.67 7.19 -9.20
#